data_36ddc6c2b231b6944e591410bddf558a
#
_entry.id   36ddc6c2b231b6944e591410bddf558a
#
_cell.length_a   1.000
_cell.length_b   1.000
_cell.length_c   1.000
_cell.angle_alpha   90.00
_cell.angle_beta   90.00
_cell.angle_gamma   90.00
#
_symmetry.space_group_name_H-M   'P 1'
#
loop_
_entity.id
_entity.type
_entity.pdbx_description
1 polymer ?
#
loop_
_entity_poly.entity_id
_entity_poly.type
_entity_poly.pdbx_seq_one_letter_code
_entity_poly.pdbx_strand_id
1 'polypeptide(L)' 'HLPEQALPGSIAVIRQITLMPGLSLNVDAHSAQVSEEQLQALARAVLAAWQDIKAP' A
#
# COMPACT_ATOMS: atom_id res chain seq x y z
N HIS A 1 5.87 14.12 16.74
CA HIS A 1 4.79 13.14 16.73
C HIS A 1 5.26 11.84 16.10
N LEU A 2 5.11 10.74 16.80
CA LEU A 2 5.55 9.43 16.33
C LEU A 2 4.33 8.61 15.90
N PRO A 3 4.42 7.92 14.74
CA PRO A 3 3.39 6.96 14.35
C PRO A 3 3.31 5.82 15.36
N GLU A 4 2.15 5.19 15.46
CA GLU A 4 1.97 4.07 16.36
C GLU A 4 2.93 2.93 16.06
N GLN A 5 3.26 2.71 14.79
CA GLN A 5 4.18 1.65 14.38
C GLN A 5 5.60 1.86 14.90
N ALA A 6 5.91 3.06 15.34
CA ALA A 6 7.24 3.37 15.85
C ALA A 6 7.37 3.13 17.35
N LEU A 7 6.34 2.61 18.02
CA LEU A 7 6.40 2.33 19.44
C LEU A 7 7.45 1.24 19.73
N PRO A 8 8.24 1.40 20.80
CA PRO A 8 9.22 0.36 21.16
C PRO A 8 8.55 -0.98 21.37
N GLY A 9 9.14 -2.01 20.82
CA GLY A 9 8.61 -3.36 20.93
C GLY A 9 7.53 -3.71 19.94
N SER A 10 7.08 -2.75 19.14
CA SER A 10 6.11 -3.01 18.07
C SER A 10 6.75 -3.73 16.91
N ILE A 11 5.99 -4.62 16.31
CA ILE A 11 6.40 -5.29 15.08
C ILE A 11 5.38 -4.96 14.01
N ALA A 12 5.87 -4.39 12.90
CA ALA A 12 5.03 -4.09 11.74
C ALA A 12 5.46 -4.98 10.58
N VAL A 13 4.49 -5.60 9.93
CA VAL A 13 4.73 -6.37 8.72
C VAL A 13 4.15 -5.58 7.56
N ILE A 14 5.04 -5.06 6.74
CA ILE A 14 4.64 -4.21 5.62
C ILE A 14 4.65 -5.03 4.35
N ARG A 15 3.53 -5.00 3.63
CA ARG A 15 3.41 -5.60 2.31
C ARG A 15 3.72 -4.55 1.27
N GLN A 16 4.71 -4.83 0.43
CA GLN A 16 5.04 -3.93 -0.67
C GLN A 16 4.57 -4.55 -1.98
N ILE A 17 3.80 -3.77 -2.72
CA ILE A 17 3.28 -4.20 -4.01
C ILE A 17 3.84 -3.27 -5.07
N THR A 18 4.59 -3.83 -6.01
CA THR A 18 5.11 -3.06 -7.12
C THR A 18 4.04 -2.96 -8.20
N LEU A 19 3.60 -1.76 -8.48
CA LEU A 19 2.61 -1.49 -9.53
C LEU A 19 3.26 -1.38 -10.90
N MET A 20 4.41 -0.75 -10.92
CA MET A 20 5.22 -0.56 -12.11
C MET A 20 6.61 -0.16 -11.63
N PRO A 21 7.64 -0.18 -12.48
CA PRO A 21 8.96 0.28 -12.05
C PRO A 21 8.91 1.69 -11.50
N GLY A 22 9.36 1.86 -10.26
CA GLY A 22 9.37 3.15 -9.58
C GLY A 22 8.10 3.51 -8.84
N LEU A 23 7.04 2.71 -8.93
CA LEU A 23 5.79 3.00 -8.23
C LEU A 23 5.32 1.76 -7.48
N SER A 24 5.19 1.88 -6.17
CA SER A 24 4.76 0.78 -5.34
C SER A 24 3.86 1.27 -4.21
N LEU A 25 3.13 0.33 -3.62
CA LEU A 25 2.32 0.58 -2.43
C LEU A 25 2.94 -0.17 -1.26
N ASN A 26 2.97 0.48 -0.10
CA ASN A 26 3.34 -0.15 1.15
C ASN A 26 2.11 -0.16 2.05
N VAL A 27 1.75 -1.34 2.54
CA VAL A 27 0.55 -1.49 3.35
C VAL A 27 0.88 -2.31 4.58
N ASP A 28 0.54 -1.78 5.75
CA ASP A 28 0.49 -2.56 6.98
C ASP A 28 -0.89 -3.21 7.03
N ALA A 29 -0.98 -4.43 6.50
CA ALA A 29 -2.27 -5.10 6.35
C ALA A 29 -2.92 -5.39 7.70
N HIS A 30 -2.12 -5.57 8.76
CA HIS A 30 -2.66 -5.81 10.08
C HIS A 30 -3.40 -4.58 10.61
N SER A 31 -2.74 -3.43 10.57
CA SER A 31 -3.36 -2.19 11.05
C SER A 31 -4.51 -1.73 10.15
N ALA A 32 -4.37 -1.92 8.86
CA ALA A 32 -5.38 -1.51 7.90
C ALA A 32 -6.54 -2.50 7.80
N GLN A 33 -6.34 -3.74 8.29
CA GLN A 33 -7.34 -4.80 8.24
C GLN A 33 -7.83 -5.07 6.82
N VAL A 34 -6.87 -5.21 5.91
CA VAL A 34 -7.13 -5.37 4.48
C VAL A 34 -6.86 -6.82 4.09
N SER A 35 -7.79 -7.44 3.38
CA SER A 35 -7.59 -8.78 2.86
C SER A 35 -6.70 -8.75 1.62
N GLU A 36 -6.19 -9.94 1.23
CA GLU A 36 -5.41 -10.05 -0.01
C GLU A 36 -6.21 -9.59 -1.22
N GLU A 37 -7.48 -9.97 -1.29
CA GLU A 37 -8.32 -9.57 -2.41
C GLU A 37 -8.52 -8.07 -2.47
N GLN A 38 -8.75 -7.46 -1.30
CA GLN A 38 -8.89 -6.01 -1.22
C GLN A 38 -7.61 -5.31 -1.61
N LEU A 39 -6.47 -5.86 -1.18
CA LEU A 39 -5.18 -5.29 -1.49
C LEU A 39 -4.90 -5.32 -3.00
N GLN A 40 -5.23 -6.43 -3.65
CA GLN A 40 -5.06 -6.53 -5.10
C GLN A 40 -6.00 -5.59 -5.84
N ALA A 41 -7.22 -5.45 -5.37
CA ALA A 41 -8.18 -4.51 -5.96
C ALA A 41 -7.69 -3.07 -5.83
N LEU A 42 -7.14 -2.74 -4.67
CA LEU A 42 -6.57 -1.41 -4.45
C LEU A 42 -5.41 -1.15 -5.40
N ALA A 43 -4.52 -2.13 -5.56
CA ALA A 43 -3.38 -1.98 -6.46
C ALA A 43 -3.84 -1.70 -7.90
N ARG A 44 -4.84 -2.42 -8.36
CA ARG A 44 -5.39 -2.20 -9.71
C ARG A 44 -6.02 -0.82 -9.84
N ALA A 45 -6.74 -0.39 -8.80
CA ALA A 45 -7.39 0.92 -8.81
C ALA A 45 -6.37 2.05 -8.84
N VAL A 46 -5.30 1.92 -8.06
CA VAL A 46 -4.25 2.94 -8.04
C VAL A 46 -3.55 3.00 -9.39
N LEU A 47 -3.24 1.85 -9.99
CA LEU A 47 -2.59 1.84 -11.30
C LEU A 47 -3.48 2.46 -12.37
N ALA A 48 -4.76 2.15 -12.35
CA ALA A 48 -5.72 2.75 -13.29
C ALA A 48 -5.80 4.26 -13.12
N ALA A 49 -5.85 4.72 -11.88
CA ALA A 49 -5.87 6.15 -11.58
C ALA A 49 -4.61 6.85 -12.09
N TRP A 50 -3.45 6.19 -11.91
CA TRP A 50 -2.20 6.75 -12.41
C TRP A 50 -2.21 6.89 -13.92
N GLN A 51 -2.72 5.89 -14.62
CA GLN A 51 -2.78 5.95 -16.08
C GLN A 51 -3.70 7.06 -16.56
N ASP A 52 -4.79 7.32 -15.86
CA ASP A 52 -5.66 8.45 -16.15
C ASP A 52 -4.96 9.78 -15.94
N ILE A 53 -4.18 9.88 -14.87
CA ILE A 53 -3.47 11.12 -14.54
C ILE A 53 -2.43 11.44 -15.58
N LYS A 54 -1.71 10.43 -16.07
CA LYS A 54 -0.62 10.67 -17.03
C LYS A 54 -1.10 10.74 -18.47
N ALA A 55 -2.32 10.33 -18.77
CA ALA A 55 -2.86 10.38 -20.11
C ALA A 55 -3.06 11.82 -20.55
N PRO A 56 -2.77 12.15 -21.81
CA PRO A 56 -2.98 13.52 -22.30
C PRO A 56 -4.44 13.93 -22.32
#